data_3d05a55eaaef3f60cecf25913c9fc3a2
#
_entry.id   3d05a55eaaef3f60cecf25913c9fc3a2
#
_cell.length_a   1.000
_cell.length_b   1.000
_cell.length_c   1.000
_cell.angle_alpha   90.00
_cell.angle_beta   90.00
_cell.angle_gamma   90.00
#
_symmetry.space_group_name_H-M   'P 1'
#
loop_
_entity.id
_entity.type
_entity.pdbx_description
1 polymer ?
#
loop_
_entity_poly.entity_id
_entity_poly.type
_entity_poly.pdbx_seq_one_letter_code
_entity_poly.pdbx_strand_id
1 'polypeptide(L)'
;VGNVLYNPGHTARAAGGGTAIISRQLVAAVFLLACLAFRPGVALADSASDATANSPETIPEAQSVDLNEPVSPETLLESATNQRPASSTPPELQSDAVYGPAFLESEVIYPESLPELDQAHPLLLLGARVPPGTATRLAWSPSQSFEGIAVPTPVLVVNGAQDGPTLCLTAAVHGDELNGIEIVRRVLYNLDPNELAGAVIGVPIVNLQGFRRGSRYLTDRRDLNRHFPGNATGSSASRIAHSFFSDVVAHCDALVDLHTGSFHRTNLPQLRANLKDPAILELTHGFGTTVVLQSEGSPGTLRRAAAEHGIPTVTLEAGAPMRLDEDSVNEGVRGIETLLGHMKMVKRFRFWGNPEPVYYQSNWVRADRGGILLNSVDLGQTVAIGELLGTVTDPITNVRVDIRAPHAGRILGMALNQVVLPGFAAYRIGVETSDDPDTLLDNDHLSADDDVAEQESAEESDPLAE
;
A
#
# COMPACT_ATOMS: atom_id res chain seq x y z
N VAL A 1 -18.09 59.86 31.14
CA VAL A 1 -19.45 60.33 31.10
C VAL A 1 -20.21 59.43 30.10
N GLY A 2 -21.00 58.49 30.41
CA GLY A 2 -22.04 58.19 31.28
C GLY A 2 -22.47 56.74 31.03
N ASN A 3 -22.70 56.06 32.10
CA ASN A 3 -23.45 54.78 32.22
C ASN A 3 -24.87 54.87 31.69
N VAL A 4 -25.41 53.77 31.10
CA VAL A 4 -26.75 53.30 31.46
C VAL A 4 -26.81 51.78 31.32
N LEU A 5 -27.03 51.14 32.47
CA LEU A 5 -27.53 49.81 32.73
C LEU A 5 -29.03 49.70 32.33
N TYR A 6 -29.46 48.60 31.79
CA TYR A 6 -30.81 48.04 32.11
C TYR A 6 -30.90 46.55 31.83
N ASN A 7 -31.14 45.78 32.87
CA ASN A 7 -31.76 44.45 32.97
C ASN A 7 -32.85 44.67 34.02
N PRO A 8 -33.91 43.87 34.25
CA PRO A 8 -34.27 42.50 33.79
C PRO A 8 -35.81 42.26 33.61
N GLY A 9 -36.19 41.06 33.26
CA GLY A 9 -37.23 40.40 34.02
C GLY A 9 -38.52 39.94 33.30
N HIS A 10 -38.88 38.76 33.70
CA HIS A 10 -40.18 38.06 33.82
C HIS A 10 -40.65 37.22 32.64
N THR A 11 -40.54 35.90 32.78
CA THR A 11 -41.49 34.89 33.34
C THR A 11 -42.86 34.79 32.63
N ALA A 12 -43.19 33.64 32.17
CA ALA A 12 -44.27 32.72 32.55
C ALA A 12 -44.70 31.83 31.35
N ARG A 13 -44.59 30.52 31.55
CA ARG A 13 -45.67 29.53 31.73
C ARG A 13 -46.78 29.58 30.71
N ALA A 14 -47.28 28.54 30.11
CA ALA A 14 -47.47 27.14 30.40
C ALA A 14 -48.24 26.46 29.23
N ALA A 15 -48.05 25.18 29.14
CA ALA A 15 -49.04 24.14 29.11
C ALA A 15 -49.74 23.71 27.82
N GLY A 16 -49.73 22.44 27.65
CA GLY A 16 -50.73 21.60 26.99
C GLY A 16 -50.19 20.97 25.68
N GLY A 17 -49.90 19.76 25.59
CA GLY A 17 -50.63 18.58 25.95
C GLY A 17 -51.08 17.90 24.67
N GLY A 18 -50.66 16.67 24.44
CA GLY A 18 -51.26 15.93 23.34
C GLY A 18 -50.39 14.75 22.86
N THR A 19 -50.38 13.73 23.65
CA THR A 19 -50.04 12.33 23.32
C THR A 19 -50.89 11.83 22.15
N ALA A 20 -50.23 11.20 21.16
CA ALA A 20 -50.89 10.15 20.38
C ALA A 20 -49.86 9.09 19.98
N ILE A 21 -49.89 8.06 20.76
CA ILE A 21 -49.35 6.73 20.44
C ILE A 21 -50.33 6.08 19.48
N ILE A 22 -49.92 5.66 18.31
CA ILE A 22 -50.63 4.60 17.57
C ILE A 22 -49.62 3.58 17.15
N SER A 23 -49.85 2.42 17.74
CA SER A 23 -49.17 1.15 17.57
C SER A 23 -49.70 0.38 16.35
N ARG A 24 -48.82 -0.43 15.77
CA ARG A 24 -49.04 -1.81 15.37
C ARG A 24 -49.83 -2.16 14.11
N GLN A 25 -49.12 -2.93 13.32
CA GLN A 25 -49.45 -4.28 12.86
C GLN A 25 -50.06 -4.49 11.48
N LEU A 26 -49.41 -5.41 10.81
CA LEU A 26 -49.93 -6.49 9.97
C LEU A 26 -50.56 -6.11 8.60
N VAL A 27 -49.83 -6.46 7.56
CA VAL A 27 -50.41 -7.34 6.52
C VAL A 27 -49.34 -8.32 6.06
N ALA A 28 -49.48 -9.54 6.53
CA ALA A 28 -48.93 -10.75 5.89
C ALA A 28 -50.08 -11.38 5.12
N ALA A 29 -49.73 -12.10 4.13
CA ALA A 29 -50.44 -13.19 3.47
C ALA A 29 -50.87 -12.94 2.03
N VAL A 30 -50.45 -13.88 1.29
CA VAL A 30 -51.04 -14.82 0.37
C VAL A 30 -50.81 -14.50 -1.10
N PHE A 31 -49.94 -15.27 -1.71
CA PHE A 31 -50.29 -16.11 -2.88
C PHE A 31 -49.33 -17.30 -2.98
N LEU A 32 -49.87 -18.42 -2.59
CA LEU A 32 -49.35 -19.78 -2.84
C LEU A 32 -50.21 -20.37 -3.99
N LEU A 33 -49.64 -21.30 -4.72
CA LEU A 33 -50.18 -22.23 -5.69
C LEU A 33 -50.25 -21.81 -7.17
N ALA A 34 -49.42 -22.43 -7.94
CA ALA A 34 -49.87 -23.35 -9.00
C ALA A 34 -48.73 -24.30 -9.38
N CYS A 35 -48.96 -25.55 -9.02
CA CYS A 35 -48.20 -26.74 -9.45
C CYS A 35 -48.56 -27.15 -10.87
N LEU A 36 -47.71 -28.02 -11.39
CA LEU A 36 -47.96 -29.14 -12.31
C LEU A 36 -47.28 -29.07 -13.68
N ALA A 37 -46.20 -29.80 -13.74
CA ALA A 37 -46.02 -30.99 -14.59
C ALA A 37 -45.97 -30.81 -16.11
N PHE A 38 -44.76 -31.03 -16.62
CA PHE A 38 -44.59 -31.85 -17.84
C PHE A 38 -43.17 -32.48 -17.85
N ARG A 39 -43.06 -33.75 -17.62
CA ARG A 39 -42.05 -34.65 -18.25
C ARG A 39 -42.76 -35.40 -19.36
N PRO A 40 -42.13 -35.65 -20.50
CA PRO A 40 -41.37 -36.87 -20.65
C PRO A 40 -40.24 -36.80 -21.71
N GLY A 41 -39.37 -37.81 -21.72
CA GLY A 41 -38.70 -38.25 -22.93
C GLY A 41 -37.21 -38.53 -22.75
N VAL A 42 -36.92 -39.76 -22.35
CA VAL A 42 -35.62 -40.42 -22.44
C VAL A 42 -35.23 -40.58 -23.91
N ALA A 43 -34.01 -40.19 -24.26
CA ALA A 43 -33.29 -40.79 -25.38
C ALA A 43 -31.81 -40.84 -25.02
N LEU A 44 -31.33 -42.04 -24.70
CA LEU A 44 -29.91 -42.39 -24.69
C LEU A 44 -29.41 -42.36 -26.13
N ALA A 45 -28.41 -41.55 -26.39
CA ALA A 45 -27.58 -41.69 -27.57
C ALA A 45 -26.12 -41.72 -27.10
N ASP A 46 -25.51 -42.91 -27.17
CA ASP A 46 -24.06 -43.09 -27.13
C ASP A 46 -23.44 -42.29 -28.26
N SER A 47 -22.55 -41.37 -27.89
CA SER A 47 -21.54 -40.90 -28.81
C SER A 47 -20.23 -40.77 -28.04
N ALA A 48 -19.37 -41.75 -28.24
CA ALA A 48 -17.94 -41.60 -27.97
C ALA A 48 -17.43 -40.41 -28.78
N SER A 49 -17.06 -39.34 -28.10
CA SER A 49 -16.30 -38.25 -28.71
C SER A 49 -14.90 -38.24 -28.14
N ASP A 50 -13.95 -38.35 -29.04
CA ASP A 50 -12.53 -38.22 -28.89
C ASP A 50 -12.17 -37.11 -27.88
N ALA A 51 -11.51 -37.52 -26.80
CA ALA A 51 -10.75 -36.59 -25.96
C ALA A 51 -9.50 -36.17 -26.76
N THR A 52 -9.61 -35.11 -27.52
CA THR A 52 -8.44 -34.39 -27.99
C THR A 52 -7.78 -33.77 -26.76
N ALA A 53 -6.65 -34.33 -26.39
CA ALA A 53 -5.77 -33.79 -25.40
C ALA A 53 -5.39 -32.35 -25.85
N ASN A 54 -5.88 -31.32 -25.12
CA ASN A 54 -5.38 -29.97 -25.25
C ASN A 54 -3.91 -30.03 -24.89
N SER A 55 -3.06 -29.74 -25.86
CA SER A 55 -1.64 -29.45 -25.62
C SER A 55 -1.58 -28.28 -24.65
N PRO A 56 -0.69 -28.30 -23.64
CA PRO A 56 -0.54 -27.17 -22.72
C PRO A 56 -0.20 -25.91 -23.54
N GLU A 57 -1.01 -24.85 -23.37
CA GLU A 57 -0.74 -23.56 -23.95
C GLU A 57 0.68 -23.11 -23.53
N THR A 58 1.52 -22.88 -24.51
CA THR A 58 2.89 -22.40 -24.27
C THR A 58 2.83 -20.95 -23.80
N ILE A 59 3.20 -20.72 -22.52
CA ILE A 59 3.35 -19.39 -21.97
C ILE A 59 4.48 -18.69 -22.75
N PRO A 60 4.26 -17.49 -23.31
CA PRO A 60 5.26 -16.78 -24.08
C PRO A 60 6.46 -16.39 -23.19
N GLU A 61 7.66 -16.57 -23.73
CA GLU A 61 8.91 -16.17 -23.08
C GLU A 61 9.14 -14.67 -23.29
N ALA A 62 9.36 -13.93 -22.19
CA ALA A 62 9.67 -12.51 -22.28
C ALA A 62 11.10 -12.30 -22.80
N GLN A 63 11.26 -11.38 -23.74
CA GLN A 63 12.57 -11.03 -24.26
C GLN A 63 13.31 -10.17 -23.24
N SER A 64 14.63 -10.41 -23.16
CA SER A 64 15.52 -9.53 -22.40
C SER A 64 15.63 -8.19 -23.11
N VAL A 65 15.48 -7.10 -22.37
CA VAL A 65 15.62 -5.73 -22.88
C VAL A 65 16.54 -4.94 -21.97
N ASP A 66 17.27 -4.00 -22.56
CA ASP A 66 17.98 -3.00 -21.76
C ASP A 66 16.93 -2.04 -21.16
N LEU A 67 16.85 -2.02 -19.83
CA LEU A 67 15.92 -1.13 -19.14
C LEU A 67 16.22 0.34 -19.38
N ASN A 68 17.44 0.70 -19.84
CA ASN A 68 17.82 2.07 -20.19
C ASN A 68 17.32 2.51 -21.57
N GLU A 69 16.87 1.59 -22.43
CA GLU A 69 16.29 1.99 -23.71
C GLU A 69 14.89 2.59 -23.53
N PRO A 70 14.60 3.74 -24.18
CA PRO A 70 13.28 4.34 -24.10
C PRO A 70 12.23 3.45 -24.77
N VAL A 71 11.09 3.25 -24.08
CA VAL A 71 9.96 2.45 -24.60
C VAL A 71 8.83 3.37 -25.00
N SER A 72 8.29 3.16 -26.20
CA SER A 72 7.10 3.88 -26.64
C SER A 72 5.83 3.35 -25.93
N PRO A 73 4.80 4.19 -25.77
CA PRO A 73 3.52 3.74 -25.23
C PRO A 73 2.87 2.61 -26.05
N GLU A 74 3.12 2.58 -27.36
CA GLU A 74 2.63 1.55 -28.30
C GLU A 74 3.23 0.18 -27.97
N THR A 75 4.53 0.12 -27.68
CA THR A 75 5.22 -1.12 -27.32
C THR A 75 4.68 -1.72 -26.02
N LEU A 76 4.33 -0.88 -25.03
CA LEU A 76 3.70 -1.33 -23.80
C LEU A 76 2.29 -1.88 -24.04
N LEU A 77 1.55 -1.27 -24.94
CA LEU A 77 0.21 -1.72 -25.30
C LEU A 77 0.24 -3.07 -26.04
N GLU A 78 1.18 -3.27 -26.96
CA GLU A 78 1.39 -4.55 -27.63
C GLU A 78 1.78 -5.65 -26.64
N SER A 79 2.64 -5.34 -25.67
CA SER A 79 3.02 -6.27 -24.61
C SER A 79 1.81 -6.68 -23.77
N ALA A 80 0.92 -5.74 -23.43
CA ALA A 80 -0.29 -6.02 -22.64
C ALA A 80 -1.29 -6.89 -23.41
N THR A 81 -1.42 -6.70 -24.73
CA THR A 81 -2.35 -7.48 -25.56
C THR A 81 -1.84 -8.89 -25.81
N ASN A 82 -0.53 -9.07 -25.99
CA ASN A 82 0.08 -10.37 -26.23
C ASN A 82 0.16 -11.25 -24.97
N GLN A 83 0.05 -10.67 -23.77
CA GLN A 83 0.10 -11.38 -22.50
C GLN A 83 -1.27 -11.88 -22.01
N ARG A 84 -2.38 -11.51 -22.65
CA ARG A 84 -3.69 -12.04 -22.31
C ARG A 84 -4.00 -13.30 -23.13
N PRO A 85 -4.22 -14.45 -22.49
CA PRO A 85 -4.83 -15.58 -23.18
C PRO A 85 -6.25 -15.21 -23.59
N ALA A 86 -6.64 -15.59 -24.79
CA ALA A 86 -8.00 -15.43 -25.28
C ALA A 86 -8.97 -16.12 -24.35
N SER A 87 -9.80 -15.31 -23.66
CA SER A 87 -11.03 -15.67 -22.95
C SER A 87 -11.15 -17.14 -22.51
N SER A 88 -10.67 -17.44 -21.29
CA SER A 88 -11.16 -18.59 -20.55
C SER A 88 -12.16 -18.09 -19.49
N THR A 89 -13.39 -18.55 -19.61
CA THR A 89 -14.42 -18.41 -18.58
C THR A 89 -13.88 -18.97 -17.27
N PRO A 90 -14.00 -18.28 -16.12
CA PRO A 90 -13.55 -18.80 -14.84
C PRO A 90 -14.29 -20.11 -14.52
N PRO A 91 -13.62 -21.15 -14.02
CA PRO A 91 -14.31 -22.32 -13.52
C PRO A 91 -15.16 -21.94 -12.30
N GLU A 92 -16.42 -22.34 -12.31
CA GLU A 92 -17.31 -22.29 -11.15
C GLU A 92 -16.65 -23.03 -9.97
N LEU A 93 -16.44 -22.34 -8.88
CA LEU A 93 -16.06 -22.92 -7.59
C LEU A 93 -17.22 -23.75 -7.06
N GLN A 94 -17.16 -25.06 -7.26
CA GLN A 94 -17.99 -25.99 -6.50
C GLN A 94 -17.45 -26.07 -5.07
N SER A 95 -18.22 -25.53 -4.13
CA SER A 95 -18.08 -25.80 -2.71
C SER A 95 -18.54 -27.23 -2.45
N ASP A 96 -17.66 -28.12 -2.07
CA ASP A 96 -17.89 -29.27 -1.19
C ASP A 96 -16.64 -30.18 -1.22
N ALA A 97 -15.71 -29.94 -0.31
CA ALA A 97 -14.72 -30.92 0.06
C ALA A 97 -14.56 -30.94 1.58
N VAL A 98 -15.17 -31.92 2.18
CA VAL A 98 -15.00 -32.32 3.59
C VAL A 98 -13.61 -32.89 3.74
N TYR A 99 -12.74 -32.23 4.56
CA TYR A 99 -11.46 -32.78 4.96
C TYR A 99 -11.62 -33.73 6.15
N GLY A 100 -11.41 -35.03 5.89
CA GLY A 100 -11.16 -36.04 6.93
C GLY A 100 -9.67 -36.39 6.95
N PRO A 101 -9.07 -36.68 8.13
CA PRO A 101 -7.64 -36.98 8.24
C PRO A 101 -7.37 -38.45 7.82
N ALA A 102 -6.59 -38.62 6.76
CA ALA A 102 -5.97 -39.92 6.46
C ALA A 102 -4.47 -39.78 6.57
N PHE A 103 -3.91 -40.19 7.70
CA PHE A 103 -2.50 -40.51 7.81
C PHE A 103 -2.24 -41.81 7.04
N LEU A 104 -1.50 -41.69 5.94
CA LEU A 104 -0.82 -42.84 5.34
C LEU A 104 0.68 -42.61 5.49
N GLU A 105 1.32 -43.45 6.29
CA GLU A 105 2.76 -43.60 6.32
C GLU A 105 3.22 -44.03 4.91
N SER A 106 3.85 -43.13 4.19
CA SER A 106 4.61 -43.44 2.99
C SER A 106 6.09 -43.41 3.30
N GLU A 107 6.78 -44.50 3.05
CA GLU A 107 8.23 -44.62 3.09
C GLU A 107 8.85 -43.48 2.29
N VAL A 108 9.68 -42.67 2.96
CA VAL A 108 10.45 -41.60 2.35
C VAL A 108 11.59 -42.26 1.57
N ILE A 109 11.38 -42.48 0.28
CA ILE A 109 12.48 -42.83 -0.63
C ILE A 109 13.28 -41.55 -0.86
N TYR A 110 14.48 -41.49 -0.27
CA TYR A 110 15.43 -40.41 -0.56
C TYR A 110 15.96 -40.63 -1.98
N PRO A 111 15.78 -39.67 -2.92
CA PRO A 111 16.43 -39.77 -4.21
C PRO A 111 17.97 -39.72 -4.01
N GLU A 112 18.69 -40.63 -4.64
CA GLU A 112 20.14 -40.81 -4.56
C GLU A 112 20.96 -39.71 -5.29
N SER A 113 20.30 -38.68 -5.85
CA SER A 113 20.93 -37.47 -6.36
C SER A 113 20.36 -36.28 -5.60
N LEU A 114 21.19 -35.57 -4.87
CA LEU A 114 20.87 -34.22 -4.43
C LEU A 114 20.42 -33.44 -5.67
N PRO A 115 19.29 -32.72 -5.60
CA PRO A 115 18.93 -31.85 -6.72
C PRO A 115 20.09 -30.88 -6.94
N GLU A 116 20.46 -30.66 -8.21
CA GLU A 116 21.37 -29.57 -8.59
C GLU A 116 20.77 -28.26 -8.05
N LEU A 117 21.22 -27.89 -6.85
CA LEU A 117 21.01 -26.59 -6.26
C LEU A 117 21.82 -25.62 -7.11
N ASP A 118 21.16 -24.74 -7.85
CA ASP A 118 21.69 -23.47 -8.38
C ASP A 118 21.24 -23.09 -9.82
N GLN A 119 20.18 -23.64 -10.34
CA GLN A 119 19.60 -23.07 -11.56
C GLN A 119 18.38 -22.21 -11.21
N ALA A 120 18.53 -20.90 -11.38
CA ALA A 120 17.42 -19.96 -11.23
C ALA A 120 16.23 -20.36 -12.14
N HIS A 121 15.04 -20.19 -11.61
CA HIS A 121 13.82 -20.54 -12.31
C HIS A 121 13.26 -19.35 -13.08
N PRO A 122 12.58 -19.59 -14.23
CA PRO A 122 11.86 -18.53 -14.91
C PRO A 122 10.75 -17.99 -14.02
N LEU A 123 10.67 -16.66 -13.91
CA LEU A 123 9.58 -16.00 -13.21
C LEU A 123 8.34 -15.95 -14.12
N LEU A 124 7.20 -16.41 -13.62
CA LEU A 124 5.92 -16.29 -14.30
C LEU A 124 5.18 -15.09 -13.75
N LEU A 125 4.99 -14.06 -14.55
CA LEU A 125 4.32 -12.82 -14.13
C LEU A 125 3.53 -12.22 -15.28
N LEU A 126 2.29 -11.78 -15.02
CA LEU A 126 1.42 -11.11 -16.00
C LEU A 126 1.27 -11.89 -17.31
N GLY A 127 1.21 -13.22 -17.24
CA GLY A 127 1.08 -14.11 -18.39
C GLY A 127 2.34 -14.24 -19.25
N ALA A 128 3.48 -13.73 -18.80
CA ALA A 128 4.77 -13.88 -19.45
C ALA A 128 5.71 -14.73 -18.60
N ARG A 129 6.65 -15.39 -19.29
CA ARG A 129 7.75 -16.12 -18.69
C ARG A 129 9.04 -15.30 -18.84
N VAL A 130 9.58 -14.84 -17.71
CA VAL A 130 10.84 -14.06 -17.68
C VAL A 130 11.99 -15.02 -17.38
N PRO A 131 12.91 -15.23 -18.33
CA PRO A 131 14.06 -16.13 -18.13
C PRO A 131 15.00 -15.62 -17.02
N PRO A 132 15.78 -16.54 -16.39
CA PRO A 132 16.85 -16.15 -15.49
C PRO A 132 17.92 -15.30 -16.20
N GLY A 133 18.58 -14.40 -15.46
CA GLY A 133 19.64 -13.53 -15.98
C GLY A 133 19.10 -12.47 -16.95
N THR A 134 17.80 -12.12 -16.89
CA THR A 134 17.20 -11.13 -17.78
C THR A 134 16.54 -9.98 -17.04
N ALA A 135 16.60 -8.79 -17.65
CA ALA A 135 15.78 -7.65 -17.29
C ALA A 135 14.75 -7.38 -18.38
N THR A 136 13.52 -7.07 -18.01
CA THR A 136 12.43 -6.84 -18.97
C THR A 136 11.39 -5.87 -18.44
N ARG A 137 10.53 -5.38 -19.32
CA ARG A 137 9.35 -4.58 -19.00
C ARG A 137 8.09 -5.36 -19.37
N LEU A 138 7.22 -5.56 -18.42
CA LEU A 138 5.90 -6.11 -18.61
C LEU A 138 4.86 -5.01 -18.50
N ALA A 139 3.63 -5.32 -18.85
CA ALA A 139 2.53 -4.37 -18.80
C ALA A 139 1.40 -4.92 -17.94
N TRP A 140 1.12 -4.24 -16.83
CA TRP A 140 -0.06 -4.50 -16.04
C TRP A 140 -1.19 -3.59 -16.48
N SER A 141 -2.34 -4.18 -16.80
CA SER A 141 -3.54 -3.43 -17.17
C SER A 141 -4.59 -3.60 -16.09
N PRO A 142 -4.83 -2.58 -15.25
CA PRO A 142 -5.89 -2.66 -14.26
C PRO A 142 -7.24 -2.88 -14.93
N SER A 143 -8.17 -3.49 -14.21
CA SER A 143 -9.53 -3.73 -14.70
C SER A 143 -10.15 -2.46 -15.29
N GLN A 144 -10.56 -2.52 -16.55
CA GLN A 144 -11.00 -1.37 -17.34
C GLN A 144 -12.51 -1.21 -17.34
N SER A 145 -12.98 0.02 -17.44
CA SER A 145 -14.40 0.32 -17.60
C SER A 145 -14.90 0.15 -19.04
N PHE A 146 -14.00 0.18 -20.04
CA PHE A 146 -14.33 0.03 -21.45
C PHE A 146 -13.37 -0.91 -22.14
N GLU A 147 -13.90 -1.88 -22.89
CA GLU A 147 -13.10 -2.74 -23.75
C GLU A 147 -12.35 -1.90 -24.82
N GLY A 148 -11.08 -2.19 -25.03
CA GLY A 148 -10.26 -1.52 -26.04
C GLY A 148 -9.65 -0.18 -25.62
N ILE A 149 -9.91 0.31 -24.38
CA ILE A 149 -9.25 1.49 -23.82
C ILE A 149 -8.37 1.07 -22.64
N ALA A 150 -7.44 0.20 -22.88
CA ALA A 150 -6.44 -0.18 -21.87
C ALA A 150 -5.33 0.87 -21.83
N VAL A 151 -5.00 1.36 -20.64
CA VAL A 151 -3.79 2.15 -20.40
C VAL A 151 -2.91 1.33 -19.46
N PRO A 152 -1.98 0.56 -20.00
CA PRO A 152 -1.13 -0.30 -19.20
C PRO A 152 -0.15 0.52 -18.37
N THR A 153 0.16 -0.02 -17.20
CA THR A 153 1.20 0.48 -16.31
C THR A 153 2.44 -0.41 -16.49
N PRO A 154 3.63 0.17 -16.69
CA PRO A 154 4.85 -0.62 -16.82
C PRO A 154 5.21 -1.28 -15.49
N VAL A 155 5.59 -2.55 -15.59
CA VAL A 155 6.16 -3.36 -14.51
C VAL A 155 7.58 -3.73 -14.93
N LEU A 156 8.55 -3.22 -14.18
CA LEU A 156 9.97 -3.52 -14.39
C LEU A 156 10.30 -4.82 -13.68
N VAL A 157 10.98 -5.73 -14.35
CA VAL A 157 11.36 -7.02 -13.78
C VAL A 157 12.84 -7.27 -14.05
N VAL A 158 13.58 -7.58 -12.99
CA VAL A 158 14.93 -8.10 -13.06
C VAL A 158 14.91 -9.49 -12.45
N ASN A 159 14.99 -10.53 -13.28
CA ASN A 159 15.08 -11.92 -12.83
C ASN A 159 16.55 -12.37 -12.83
N GLY A 160 17.06 -12.66 -11.65
CA GLY A 160 18.46 -12.99 -11.42
C GLY A 160 18.88 -14.31 -12.07
N ALA A 161 20.18 -14.45 -12.32
CA ALA A 161 20.78 -15.69 -12.81
C ALA A 161 20.94 -16.76 -11.73
N GLN A 162 20.72 -16.42 -10.45
CA GLN A 162 20.80 -17.33 -9.30
C GLN A 162 19.43 -17.42 -8.63
N ASP A 163 19.14 -18.56 -8.03
CA ASP A 163 17.90 -18.75 -7.27
C ASP A 163 17.86 -17.88 -6.01
N GLY A 164 16.68 -17.41 -5.61
CA GLY A 164 16.50 -16.54 -4.46
C GLY A 164 15.07 -15.99 -4.34
N PRO A 165 14.83 -15.11 -3.36
CA PRO A 165 13.50 -14.55 -3.14
C PRO A 165 13.10 -13.49 -4.19
N THR A 166 11.80 -13.24 -4.27
CA THR A 166 11.21 -12.17 -5.08
C THR A 166 10.90 -10.97 -4.20
N LEU A 167 11.63 -9.87 -4.37
CA LEU A 167 11.36 -8.60 -3.72
C LEU A 167 10.51 -7.71 -4.63
N CYS A 168 9.40 -7.21 -4.13
CA CYS A 168 8.58 -6.25 -4.84
C CYS A 168 8.77 -4.83 -4.30
N LEU A 169 8.85 -3.86 -5.20
CA LEU A 169 8.90 -2.43 -4.91
C LEU A 169 7.72 -1.75 -5.59
N THR A 170 6.83 -1.15 -4.81
CA THR A 170 5.67 -0.43 -5.33
C THR A 170 5.76 1.06 -5.01
N ALA A 171 5.31 1.92 -5.91
CA ALA A 171 5.29 3.35 -5.69
C ALA A 171 4.08 4.01 -6.36
N ALA A 172 3.82 5.25 -5.99
CA ALA A 172 2.70 6.05 -6.47
C ALA A 172 1.36 5.29 -6.42
N VAL A 173 1.08 4.59 -5.31
CA VAL A 173 -0.27 4.17 -4.91
C VAL A 173 -1.12 5.43 -4.71
N HIS A 174 -0.50 6.51 -4.22
CA HIS A 174 -1.01 7.86 -4.32
C HIS A 174 -0.28 8.59 -5.46
N GLY A 175 -1.04 9.12 -6.40
CA GLY A 175 -0.46 9.59 -7.66
C GLY A 175 0.38 10.87 -7.56
N ASP A 176 0.36 11.58 -6.44
CA ASP A 176 1.13 12.78 -6.16
C ASP A 176 2.46 12.50 -5.43
N GLU A 177 2.76 11.23 -5.09
CA GLU A 177 3.95 10.84 -4.33
C GLU A 177 5.08 10.39 -5.27
N LEU A 178 6.04 11.30 -5.54
CA LEU A 178 7.00 11.14 -6.64
C LEU A 178 8.31 10.46 -6.26
N ASN A 179 8.78 10.61 -4.99
CA ASN A 179 10.09 10.11 -4.57
C ASN A 179 10.21 8.59 -4.74
N GLY A 180 9.13 7.84 -4.42
CA GLY A 180 9.09 6.41 -4.59
C GLY A 180 9.29 5.95 -6.04
N ILE A 181 8.77 6.72 -7.01
CA ILE A 181 8.94 6.43 -8.45
C ILE A 181 10.42 6.44 -8.82
N GLU A 182 11.14 7.48 -8.36
CA GLU A 182 12.56 7.65 -8.64
C GLU A 182 13.41 6.62 -7.89
N ILE A 183 13.03 6.23 -6.66
CA ILE A 183 13.70 5.17 -5.92
C ILE A 183 13.58 3.85 -6.68
N VAL A 184 12.37 3.43 -7.07
CA VAL A 184 12.15 2.20 -7.88
C VAL A 184 13.00 2.22 -9.15
N ARG A 185 12.98 3.34 -9.87
CA ARG A 185 13.77 3.50 -11.08
C ARG A 185 15.27 3.29 -10.81
N ARG A 186 15.84 4.01 -9.84
CA ARG A 186 17.28 3.93 -9.55
C ARG A 186 17.69 2.53 -9.13
N VAL A 187 16.91 1.88 -8.28
CA VAL A 187 17.22 0.52 -7.82
C VAL A 187 17.24 -0.44 -9.00
N LEU A 188 16.15 -0.52 -9.80
CA LEU A 188 16.06 -1.54 -10.83
C LEU A 188 17.03 -1.33 -12.00
N TYR A 189 17.31 -0.07 -12.36
CA TYR A 189 18.26 0.21 -13.47
C TYR A 189 19.72 0.02 -13.07
N ASN A 190 20.02 -0.09 -11.77
CA ASN A 190 21.36 -0.39 -11.25
C ASN A 190 21.60 -1.87 -11.01
N LEU A 191 20.59 -2.73 -11.10
CA LEU A 191 20.72 -4.17 -10.90
C LEU A 191 21.27 -4.86 -12.16
N ASP A 192 22.33 -5.66 -11.98
CA ASP A 192 22.78 -6.59 -12.99
C ASP A 192 22.10 -7.96 -12.80
N PRO A 193 21.26 -8.40 -13.75
CA PRO A 193 20.57 -9.68 -13.64
C PRO A 193 21.52 -10.89 -13.55
N ASN A 194 22.77 -10.77 -14.03
CA ASN A 194 23.76 -11.84 -13.94
C ASN A 194 24.35 -11.99 -12.53
N GLU A 195 24.30 -10.94 -11.71
CA GLU A 195 24.83 -10.94 -10.34
C GLU A 195 23.72 -11.05 -9.27
N LEU A 196 22.45 -10.95 -9.67
CA LEU A 196 21.28 -11.01 -8.81
C LEU A 196 20.92 -12.46 -8.47
N ALA A 197 20.58 -12.71 -7.21
CA ALA A 197 19.90 -13.92 -6.75
C ALA A 197 18.41 -13.60 -6.47
N GLY A 198 17.50 -14.42 -7.04
CA GLY A 198 16.08 -14.16 -6.99
C GLY A 198 15.61 -13.12 -8.00
N ALA A 199 14.50 -12.47 -7.74
CA ALA A 199 13.92 -11.48 -8.65
C ALA A 199 13.57 -10.17 -7.94
N VAL A 200 13.65 -9.04 -8.66
CA VAL A 200 13.10 -7.76 -8.23
C VAL A 200 12.04 -7.31 -9.20
N ILE A 201 10.82 -7.11 -8.68
CA ILE A 201 9.67 -6.60 -9.42
C ILE A 201 9.44 -5.16 -8.98
N GLY A 202 9.51 -4.20 -9.89
CA GLY A 202 9.27 -2.79 -9.61
C GLY A 202 8.04 -2.26 -10.33
N VAL A 203 7.10 -1.68 -9.59
CA VAL A 203 5.94 -0.97 -10.15
C VAL A 203 6.04 0.50 -9.75
N PRO A 204 6.68 1.34 -10.58
CA PRO A 204 6.94 2.73 -10.22
C PRO A 204 5.68 3.57 -10.09
N ILE A 205 4.59 3.20 -10.78
CA ILE A 205 3.34 3.98 -10.77
C ILE A 205 2.16 3.03 -10.70
N VAL A 206 1.65 2.75 -9.48
CA VAL A 206 0.46 1.90 -9.32
C VAL A 206 -0.82 2.65 -9.72
N ASN A 207 -0.97 3.89 -9.25
CA ASN A 207 -2.12 4.76 -9.57
C ASN A 207 -1.80 5.70 -10.72
N LEU A 208 -1.81 5.17 -11.94
CA LEU A 208 -1.55 5.97 -13.14
C LEU A 208 -2.59 7.10 -13.34
N GLN A 209 -3.83 6.89 -12.91
CA GLN A 209 -4.90 7.88 -13.00
C GLN A 209 -4.61 9.11 -12.13
N GLY A 210 -4.23 8.86 -10.87
CA GLY A 210 -3.82 9.91 -9.93
C GLY A 210 -2.54 10.60 -10.39
N PHE A 211 -1.52 9.83 -10.78
CA PHE A 211 -0.23 10.35 -11.24
C PHE A 211 -0.37 11.37 -12.40
N ARG A 212 -1.17 11.05 -13.42
CA ARG A 212 -1.39 11.96 -14.56
C ARG A 212 -2.06 13.28 -14.18
N ARG A 213 -2.72 13.34 -13.03
CA ARG A 213 -3.40 14.53 -12.52
C ARG A 213 -2.64 15.21 -11.39
N GLY A 214 -1.51 14.65 -10.95
CA GLY A 214 -0.82 15.08 -9.73
C GLY A 214 -1.72 15.00 -8.50
N SER A 215 -2.53 13.94 -8.41
CA SER A 215 -3.54 13.77 -7.36
C SER A 215 -3.32 12.48 -6.59
N ARG A 216 -3.49 12.52 -5.28
CA ARG A 216 -3.48 11.34 -4.42
C ARG A 216 -4.50 10.28 -4.90
N TYR A 217 -5.66 10.73 -5.29
CA TYR A 217 -6.85 9.92 -5.53
C TYR A 217 -6.98 9.41 -6.96
N LEU A 218 -7.75 8.32 -7.12
CA LEU A 218 -8.26 7.86 -8.41
C LEU A 218 -9.20 8.91 -9.03
N THR A 219 -9.63 8.71 -10.28
CA THR A 219 -10.53 9.63 -10.98
C THR A 219 -11.91 9.75 -10.35
N ASP A 220 -12.36 8.71 -9.63
CA ASP A 220 -13.60 8.68 -8.85
C ASP A 220 -13.42 9.21 -7.42
N ARG A 221 -12.31 9.90 -7.14
CA ARG A 221 -11.94 10.50 -5.86
C ARG A 221 -11.72 9.52 -4.71
N ARG A 222 -11.62 8.22 -4.97
CA ARG A 222 -11.31 7.21 -3.95
C ARG A 222 -9.81 7.10 -3.72
N ASP A 223 -9.43 6.89 -2.46
CA ASP A 223 -8.08 6.52 -2.06
C ASP A 223 -7.85 5.03 -2.36
N LEU A 224 -6.98 4.73 -3.33
CA LEU A 224 -6.68 3.35 -3.70
C LEU A 224 -6.15 2.56 -2.50
N ASN A 225 -5.37 3.21 -1.61
CA ASN A 225 -4.78 2.60 -0.42
C ASN A 225 -5.79 2.41 0.74
N ARG A 226 -7.07 2.31 0.43
CA ARG A 226 -8.17 1.91 1.34
C ARG A 226 -8.98 0.73 0.77
N HIS A 227 -8.52 0.17 -0.35
CA HIS A 227 -9.30 -0.84 -1.06
C HIS A 227 -8.59 -2.18 -1.24
N PHE A 228 -7.37 -2.37 -0.71
CA PHE A 228 -6.65 -3.64 -0.80
C PHE A 228 -7.17 -4.68 0.20
N PRO A 229 -7.16 -6.00 -0.13
CA PRO A 229 -6.72 -6.60 -1.40
C PRO A 229 -7.71 -6.43 -2.55
N GLY A 230 -8.86 -5.84 -2.33
CA GLY A 230 -9.86 -5.53 -3.33
C GLY A 230 -10.87 -6.64 -3.58
N ASN A 231 -11.74 -6.40 -4.57
CA ASN A 231 -12.77 -7.35 -5.00
C ASN A 231 -13.03 -7.19 -6.50
N ALA A 232 -12.98 -8.30 -7.25
CA ALA A 232 -13.18 -8.30 -8.71
C ALA A 232 -14.54 -7.77 -9.18
N THR A 233 -15.56 -7.80 -8.33
CA THR A 233 -16.92 -7.30 -8.62
C THR A 233 -17.26 -6.00 -7.90
N GLY A 234 -16.29 -5.41 -7.19
CA GLY A 234 -16.49 -4.21 -6.38
C GLY A 234 -16.48 -2.90 -7.18
N SER A 235 -16.27 -1.79 -6.47
CA SER A 235 -16.08 -0.47 -7.08
C SER A 235 -14.85 -0.42 -7.99
N SER A 236 -14.69 0.64 -8.79
CA SER A 236 -13.51 0.82 -9.64
C SER A 236 -12.20 0.71 -8.84
N ALA A 237 -12.10 1.41 -7.70
CA ALA A 237 -10.94 1.30 -6.81
C ALA A 237 -10.71 -0.12 -6.32
N SER A 238 -11.76 -0.81 -5.88
CA SER A 238 -11.67 -2.19 -5.38
C SER A 238 -11.25 -3.19 -6.46
N ARG A 239 -11.69 -2.98 -7.71
CA ARG A 239 -11.29 -3.80 -8.86
C ARG A 239 -9.83 -3.57 -9.26
N ILE A 240 -9.36 -2.32 -9.24
CA ILE A 240 -7.96 -1.97 -9.49
C ILE A 240 -7.07 -2.61 -8.41
N ALA A 241 -7.46 -2.45 -7.14
CA ALA A 241 -6.75 -3.04 -6.01
C ALA A 241 -6.68 -4.58 -6.13
N HIS A 242 -7.78 -5.23 -6.47
CA HIS A 242 -7.84 -6.69 -6.66
C HIS A 242 -6.93 -7.16 -7.79
N SER A 243 -7.02 -6.52 -8.97
CA SER A 243 -6.16 -6.89 -10.10
C SER A 243 -4.68 -6.70 -9.75
N PHE A 244 -4.32 -5.58 -9.11
CA PHE A 244 -2.95 -5.34 -8.71
C PHE A 244 -2.45 -6.36 -7.68
N PHE A 245 -3.29 -6.69 -6.71
CA PHE A 245 -2.95 -7.64 -5.67
C PHE A 245 -2.75 -9.04 -6.24
N SER A 246 -3.70 -9.53 -7.05
CA SER A 246 -3.65 -10.88 -7.63
C SER A 246 -2.58 -11.04 -8.71
N ASP A 247 -2.39 -10.00 -9.55
CA ASP A 247 -1.56 -10.10 -10.75
C ASP A 247 -0.08 -9.76 -10.48
N VAL A 248 0.20 -9.04 -9.36
CA VAL A 248 1.57 -8.61 -9.01
C VAL A 248 1.92 -9.00 -7.58
N VAL A 249 1.18 -8.51 -6.56
CA VAL A 249 1.57 -8.64 -5.15
C VAL A 249 1.64 -10.08 -4.69
N ALA A 250 0.71 -10.92 -5.14
CA ALA A 250 0.68 -12.35 -4.81
C ALA A 250 1.92 -13.14 -5.30
N HIS A 251 2.77 -12.54 -6.12
CA HIS A 251 4.02 -13.14 -6.61
C HIS A 251 5.26 -12.70 -5.81
N CYS A 252 5.09 -11.93 -4.74
CA CYS A 252 6.17 -11.37 -3.94
C CYS A 252 6.44 -12.22 -2.70
N ASP A 253 7.71 -12.45 -2.36
CA ASP A 253 8.12 -13.02 -1.06
C ASP A 253 8.30 -11.94 0.00
N ALA A 254 8.55 -10.70 -0.42
CA ALA A 254 8.57 -9.50 0.43
C ALA A 254 8.18 -8.26 -0.39
N LEU A 255 7.63 -7.24 0.27
CA LEU A 255 7.16 -6.03 -0.38
C LEU A 255 7.64 -4.77 0.35
N VAL A 256 8.14 -3.80 -0.41
CA VAL A 256 8.37 -2.42 0.06
C VAL A 256 7.43 -1.48 -0.69
N ASP A 257 6.49 -0.89 0.02
CA ASP A 257 5.54 0.09 -0.52
C ASP A 257 6.06 1.51 -0.24
N LEU A 258 6.36 2.25 -1.31
CA LEU A 258 7.07 3.53 -1.25
C LEU A 258 6.09 4.70 -1.30
N HIS A 259 6.13 5.51 -0.26
CA HIS A 259 5.25 6.66 -0.03
C HIS A 259 6.01 7.94 0.30
N THR A 260 5.29 9.04 0.44
CA THR A 260 5.74 10.31 1.02
C THR A 260 4.78 10.76 2.10
N GLY A 261 5.10 11.83 2.84
CA GLY A 261 4.11 12.49 3.68
C GLY A 261 2.89 12.94 2.86
N SER A 262 1.69 12.83 3.43
CA SER A 262 0.42 13.22 2.79
C SER A 262 0.05 14.66 3.11
N PHE A 263 -0.79 15.30 2.29
CA PHE A 263 -1.42 16.62 2.60
C PHE A 263 -0.43 17.71 2.98
N HIS A 264 0.60 17.92 2.15
CA HIS A 264 1.66 18.93 2.38
C HIS A 264 2.41 18.73 3.69
N ARG A 265 2.62 17.47 4.10
CA ARG A 265 3.59 17.08 5.13
C ARG A 265 4.83 16.48 4.49
N THR A 266 5.93 16.56 5.20
CA THR A 266 7.17 15.88 4.81
C THR A 266 7.57 14.91 5.90
N ASN A 267 8.02 13.72 5.52
CA ASN A 267 8.54 12.71 6.42
C ASN A 267 10.05 12.57 6.24
N LEU A 268 10.75 12.45 7.38
CA LEU A 268 12.11 11.90 7.38
C LEU A 268 12.03 10.50 6.76
N PRO A 269 13.01 10.07 5.94
CA PRO A 269 13.03 8.70 5.46
C PRO A 269 12.90 7.70 6.60
N GLN A 270 11.80 6.93 6.61
CA GLN A 270 11.40 6.07 7.72
C GLN A 270 10.56 4.89 7.24
N LEU A 271 10.66 3.79 7.94
CA LEU A 271 9.78 2.62 7.74
C LEU A 271 8.58 2.70 8.66
N ARG A 272 7.43 2.30 8.15
CA ARG A 272 6.27 1.91 8.95
C ARG A 272 6.10 0.41 8.82
N ALA A 273 6.06 -0.30 9.93
CA ALA A 273 6.08 -1.75 9.96
C ALA A 273 5.26 -2.28 11.14
N ASN A 274 4.61 -3.43 10.96
CA ASN A 274 4.00 -4.17 12.07
C ASN A 274 5.08 -5.02 12.76
N LEU A 275 5.75 -4.45 13.75
CA LEU A 275 6.85 -5.10 14.46
C LEU A 275 6.41 -6.27 15.38
N LYS A 276 5.09 -6.49 15.53
CA LYS A 276 4.53 -7.69 16.19
C LYS A 276 4.70 -8.95 15.34
N ASP A 277 4.88 -8.79 14.02
CA ASP A 277 5.16 -9.89 13.11
C ASP A 277 6.68 -10.11 13.01
N PRO A 278 7.21 -11.30 13.42
CA PRO A 278 8.65 -11.56 13.40
C PRO A 278 9.28 -11.47 11.99
N ALA A 279 8.54 -11.83 10.93
CA ALA A 279 9.05 -11.76 9.57
C ALA A 279 9.17 -10.30 9.08
N ILE A 280 8.23 -9.44 9.48
CA ILE A 280 8.27 -8.01 9.19
C ILE A 280 9.37 -7.32 10.02
N LEU A 281 9.52 -7.69 11.30
CA LEU A 281 10.61 -7.20 12.14
C LEU A 281 11.97 -7.54 11.51
N GLU A 282 12.18 -8.80 11.11
CA GLU A 282 13.40 -9.23 10.41
C GLU A 282 13.62 -8.45 9.10
N LEU A 283 12.56 -8.16 8.34
CA LEU A 283 12.67 -7.35 7.13
C LEU A 283 13.20 -5.94 7.43
N THR A 284 12.83 -5.33 8.57
CA THR A 284 13.32 -3.99 8.96
C THR A 284 14.82 -3.98 9.26
N HIS A 285 15.39 -5.07 9.77
CA HIS A 285 16.83 -5.19 10.03
C HIS A 285 17.68 -5.02 8.76
N GLY A 286 17.07 -5.29 7.59
CA GLY A 286 17.73 -5.14 6.30
C GLY A 286 17.95 -3.70 5.84
N PHE A 287 17.32 -2.68 6.48
CA PHE A 287 17.36 -1.30 6.00
C PHE A 287 18.48 -0.42 6.60
N GLY A 288 19.40 -1.01 7.34
CA GLY A 288 20.50 -0.26 7.94
C GLY A 288 20.02 0.72 9.01
N THR A 289 20.53 1.95 9.04
CA THR A 289 20.22 2.97 10.06
C THR A 289 18.88 3.70 9.82
N THR A 290 17.99 3.13 9.03
CA THR A 290 16.69 3.76 8.72
C THR A 290 15.83 3.81 9.99
N VAL A 291 15.13 4.92 10.18
CA VAL A 291 14.13 5.08 11.26
C VAL A 291 12.99 4.11 11.05
N VAL A 292 12.56 3.43 12.10
CA VAL A 292 11.44 2.48 12.06
C VAL A 292 10.36 2.89 13.06
N LEU A 293 9.13 2.91 12.61
CA LEU A 293 7.94 3.20 13.41
C LEU A 293 7.02 1.99 13.45
N GLN A 294 6.61 1.61 14.67
CA GLN A 294 5.56 0.61 14.84
C GLN A 294 4.25 1.12 14.26
N SER A 295 3.66 0.36 13.36
CA SER A 295 2.33 0.62 12.81
C SER A 295 1.78 -0.62 12.14
N GLU A 296 0.59 -1.08 12.53
CA GLU A 296 -0.07 -2.22 11.89
C GLU A 296 -0.63 -1.88 10.50
N GLY A 297 -0.94 -0.61 10.29
CA GLY A 297 -1.63 -0.12 9.09
C GLY A 297 -3.15 -0.24 9.20
N SER A 298 -3.86 0.72 8.61
CA SER A 298 -5.32 0.69 8.52
C SER A 298 -5.82 -0.45 7.64
N PRO A 299 -7.00 -1.01 7.93
CA PRO A 299 -7.67 -1.94 7.01
C PRO A 299 -7.79 -1.34 5.60
N GLY A 300 -7.53 -2.15 4.60
CA GLY A 300 -7.60 -1.74 3.19
C GLY A 300 -6.32 -1.09 2.64
N THR A 301 -5.29 -0.87 3.45
CA THR A 301 -3.96 -0.46 2.95
C THR A 301 -3.24 -1.63 2.31
N LEU A 302 -2.40 -1.36 1.29
CA LEU A 302 -1.61 -2.38 0.61
C LEU A 302 -0.72 -3.14 1.59
N ARG A 303 0.01 -2.41 2.47
CA ARG A 303 0.89 -2.99 3.47
C ARG A 303 0.17 -3.99 4.37
N ARG A 304 -0.97 -3.61 4.93
CA ARG A 304 -1.74 -4.49 5.83
C ARG A 304 -2.31 -5.69 5.08
N ALA A 305 -2.89 -5.47 3.92
CA ALA A 305 -3.45 -6.55 3.11
C ALA A 305 -2.39 -7.58 2.70
N ALA A 306 -1.18 -7.14 2.31
CA ALA A 306 -0.08 -8.03 1.97
C ALA A 306 0.41 -8.82 3.19
N ALA A 307 0.59 -8.16 4.35
CA ALA A 307 0.96 -8.82 5.60
C ALA A 307 -0.07 -9.88 6.03
N GLU A 308 -1.37 -9.57 5.96
CA GLU A 308 -2.46 -10.51 6.24
C GLU A 308 -2.49 -11.72 5.27
N HIS A 309 -1.88 -11.58 4.08
CA HIS A 309 -1.69 -12.68 3.12
C HIS A 309 -0.34 -13.39 3.25
N GLY A 310 0.41 -13.11 4.32
CA GLY A 310 1.69 -13.77 4.62
C GLY A 310 2.88 -13.23 3.83
N ILE A 311 2.77 -12.04 3.23
CA ILE A 311 3.85 -11.36 2.52
C ILE A 311 4.42 -10.29 3.47
N PRO A 312 5.64 -10.48 4.04
CA PRO A 312 6.27 -9.48 4.88
C PRO A 312 6.38 -8.14 4.14
N THR A 313 5.76 -7.08 4.72
CA THR A 313 5.63 -5.82 4.02
C THR A 313 5.93 -4.63 4.93
N VAL A 314 6.72 -3.70 4.43
CA VAL A 314 6.98 -2.40 5.06
C VAL A 314 6.57 -1.27 4.13
N THR A 315 6.15 -0.14 4.71
CA THR A 315 6.05 1.12 3.96
C THR A 315 7.30 1.95 4.21
N LEU A 316 7.96 2.40 3.15
CA LEU A 316 9.04 3.38 3.21
C LEU A 316 8.47 4.76 2.87
N GLU A 317 8.40 5.62 3.86
CA GLU A 317 8.00 7.02 3.73
C GLU A 317 9.23 7.89 3.51
N ALA A 318 9.26 8.75 2.49
CA ALA A 318 10.41 9.59 2.20
C ALA A 318 10.01 10.94 1.55
N GLY A 319 10.15 12.04 2.29
CA GLY A 319 9.90 13.39 1.80
C GLY A 319 8.42 13.78 1.72
N ALA A 320 8.07 14.66 0.79
CA ALA A 320 6.75 15.28 0.64
C ALA A 320 6.12 15.02 -0.74
N PRO A 321 4.77 15.11 -0.86
CA PRO A 321 4.08 14.94 -2.14
C PRO A 321 4.41 16.09 -3.10
N MET A 322 4.22 15.87 -4.39
CA MET A 322 4.45 16.84 -5.47
C MET A 322 5.88 17.43 -5.54
N ARG A 323 6.85 16.79 -4.88
CA ARG A 323 8.25 17.21 -4.87
C ARG A 323 9.16 16.01 -5.06
N LEU A 324 10.19 16.18 -5.89
CA LEU A 324 11.34 15.30 -5.90
C LEU A 324 12.39 15.88 -4.95
N ASP A 325 12.74 15.09 -3.95
CA ASP A 325 13.75 15.42 -2.96
C ASP A 325 14.92 14.44 -3.09
N GLU A 326 16.05 14.96 -3.56
CA GLU A 326 17.22 14.14 -3.90
C GLU A 326 17.79 13.40 -2.69
N ASP A 327 17.80 14.02 -1.51
CA ASP A 327 18.34 13.43 -0.29
C ASP A 327 17.44 12.28 0.17
N SER A 328 16.13 12.50 0.20
CA SER A 328 15.13 11.45 0.51
C SER A 328 15.20 10.27 -0.46
N VAL A 329 15.35 10.55 -1.75
CA VAL A 329 15.52 9.51 -2.78
C VAL A 329 16.80 8.71 -2.54
N ASN A 330 17.92 9.40 -2.31
CA ASN A 330 19.21 8.72 -2.08
C ASN A 330 19.20 7.86 -0.82
N GLU A 331 18.53 8.30 0.25
CA GLU A 331 18.36 7.50 1.46
C GLU A 331 17.46 6.28 1.22
N GLY A 332 16.37 6.43 0.49
CA GLY A 332 15.50 5.32 0.11
C GLY A 332 16.22 4.28 -0.75
N VAL A 333 17.00 4.71 -1.74
CA VAL A 333 17.82 3.81 -2.57
C VAL A 333 18.82 3.05 -1.71
N ARG A 334 19.57 3.74 -0.82
CA ARG A 334 20.53 3.09 0.09
C ARG A 334 19.87 2.06 1.01
N GLY A 335 18.67 2.39 1.53
CA GLY A 335 17.90 1.47 2.37
C GLY A 335 17.55 0.18 1.63
N ILE A 336 17.05 0.30 0.40
CA ILE A 336 16.69 -0.87 -0.42
C ILE A 336 17.94 -1.66 -0.86
N GLU A 337 19.03 -0.99 -1.25
CA GLU A 337 20.28 -1.67 -1.60
C GLU A 337 20.85 -2.45 -0.39
N THR A 338 20.70 -1.88 0.82
CA THR A 338 21.08 -2.57 2.06
C THR A 338 20.19 -3.79 2.30
N LEU A 339 18.88 -3.65 2.08
CA LEU A 339 17.91 -4.75 2.17
C LEU A 339 18.24 -5.89 1.19
N LEU A 340 18.52 -5.57 -0.07
CA LEU A 340 18.94 -6.56 -1.07
C LEU A 340 20.18 -7.34 -0.63
N GLY A 341 21.16 -6.64 -0.02
CA GLY A 341 22.33 -7.27 0.59
C GLY A 341 22.00 -8.15 1.79
N HIS A 342 21.08 -7.72 2.66
CA HIS A 342 20.60 -8.48 3.81
C HIS A 342 19.86 -9.76 3.38
N MET A 343 18.98 -9.66 2.38
CA MET A 343 18.29 -10.78 1.76
C MET A 343 19.21 -11.69 0.92
N LYS A 344 20.51 -11.39 0.84
CA LYS A 344 21.51 -12.11 0.05
C LYS A 344 21.22 -12.14 -1.46
N MET A 345 20.43 -11.20 -1.94
CA MET A 345 20.10 -11.08 -3.35
C MET A 345 21.24 -10.46 -4.18
N VAL A 346 22.07 -9.63 -3.54
CA VAL A 346 23.29 -9.06 -4.15
C VAL A 346 24.50 -9.28 -3.26
N LYS A 347 25.69 -9.38 -3.87
CA LYS A 347 26.95 -9.47 -3.14
C LYS A 347 27.20 -8.15 -2.42
N ARG A 348 27.20 -8.16 -1.09
CA ARG A 348 27.38 -6.97 -0.26
C ARG A 348 28.83 -6.46 -0.37
N PHE A 349 29.01 -5.18 -0.66
CA PHE A 349 30.23 -4.49 -0.30
C PHE A 349 30.32 -4.44 1.24
N ARG A 350 31.36 -5.03 1.82
CA ARG A 350 31.59 -5.01 3.26
C ARG A 350 31.90 -3.58 3.70
N PHE A 351 30.89 -2.85 4.21
CA PHE A 351 31.13 -1.77 5.15
C PHE A 351 31.47 -2.36 6.53
N TRP A 352 32.36 -1.69 7.24
CA TRP A 352 32.72 -2.10 8.60
C TRP A 352 31.50 -1.90 9.52
N GLY A 353 30.95 -2.97 10.04
CA GLY A 353 29.76 -3.02 10.87
C GLY A 353 28.49 -3.39 10.09
N ASN A 354 27.51 -3.92 10.81
CA ASN A 354 26.13 -4.01 10.34
C ASN A 354 25.40 -2.82 10.93
N PRO A 355 25.04 -1.81 10.13
CA PRO A 355 24.18 -0.74 10.63
C PRO A 355 22.83 -1.36 10.97
N GLU A 356 22.29 -0.99 12.13
CA GLU A 356 20.98 -1.45 12.60
C GLU A 356 19.97 -0.33 12.49
N PRO A 357 18.70 -0.64 12.26
CA PRO A 357 17.63 0.36 12.25
C PRO A 357 17.48 0.99 13.63
N VAL A 358 16.93 2.21 13.66
CA VAL A 358 16.65 2.95 14.89
C VAL A 358 15.15 3.02 15.07
N TYR A 359 14.65 2.40 16.15
CA TYR A 359 13.23 2.29 16.45
C TYR A 359 12.72 3.49 17.22
N TYR A 360 11.52 3.95 16.86
CA TYR A 360 10.87 5.09 17.49
C TYR A 360 9.40 4.78 17.82
N GLN A 361 8.97 5.29 18.96
CA GLN A 361 7.57 5.58 19.25
C GLN A 361 7.29 7.05 18.95
N SER A 362 6.13 7.38 18.43
CA SER A 362 5.90 8.76 18.00
C SER A 362 4.45 9.20 18.16
N ASN A 363 4.28 10.52 18.36
CA ASN A 363 2.99 11.17 18.50
C ASN A 363 2.90 12.40 17.60
N TRP A 364 1.67 12.70 17.15
CA TRP A 364 1.37 13.92 16.45
C TRP A 364 1.07 15.07 17.40
N VAL A 365 1.75 16.19 17.20
CA VAL A 365 1.42 17.49 17.81
C VAL A 365 0.51 18.24 16.85
N ARG A 366 -0.69 18.56 17.30
CA ARG A 366 -1.73 19.17 16.47
C ARG A 366 -1.81 20.66 16.68
N ALA A 367 -2.26 21.41 15.66
CA ALA A 367 -2.54 22.81 15.73
C ALA A 367 -3.85 23.07 16.51
N ASP A 368 -3.82 23.89 17.58
CA ASP A 368 -5.02 24.23 18.35
C ASP A 368 -5.94 25.21 17.61
N ARG A 369 -5.40 25.94 16.63
CA ARG A 369 -6.14 26.96 15.86
C ARG A 369 -5.80 26.89 14.38
N GLY A 370 -6.75 27.33 13.56
CA GLY A 370 -6.55 27.54 12.14
C GLY A 370 -5.77 28.82 11.84
N GLY A 371 -5.05 28.83 10.72
CA GLY A 371 -4.29 29.98 10.26
C GLY A 371 -3.11 29.59 9.38
N ILE A 372 -2.18 30.50 9.19
CA ILE A 372 -0.94 30.28 8.45
C ILE A 372 0.10 29.72 9.41
N LEU A 373 0.51 28.47 9.18
CA LEU A 373 1.58 27.80 9.91
C LEU A 373 2.94 28.18 9.30
N LEU A 374 3.84 28.64 10.17
CA LEU A 374 5.25 28.84 9.85
C LEU A 374 6.10 28.01 10.81
N ASN A 375 6.93 27.14 10.26
CA ASN A 375 7.80 26.25 10.99
C ASN A 375 8.99 26.99 11.61
N SER A 376 9.41 26.55 12.81
CA SER A 376 10.59 27.05 13.53
C SER A 376 11.63 25.95 13.76
N VAL A 377 11.36 24.73 13.31
CA VAL A 377 12.23 23.56 13.42
C VAL A 377 12.41 22.91 12.06
N ASP A 378 13.47 22.12 11.94
CA ASP A 378 13.78 21.34 10.74
C ASP A 378 13.43 19.87 10.93
N LEU A 379 13.16 19.19 9.80
CA LEU A 379 12.96 17.74 9.77
C LEU A 379 14.22 17.01 10.26
N GLY A 380 14.06 16.05 11.17
CA GLY A 380 15.16 15.33 11.78
C GLY A 380 15.82 16.03 12.98
N GLN A 381 15.43 17.28 13.29
CA GLN A 381 15.93 18.02 14.46
C GLN A 381 15.48 17.34 15.76
N THR A 382 16.38 17.28 16.76
CA THR A 382 16.03 16.92 18.14
C THR A 382 15.55 18.15 18.88
N VAL A 383 14.41 18.03 19.54
CA VAL A 383 13.75 19.11 20.28
C VAL A 383 13.61 18.78 21.76
N ALA A 384 13.65 19.82 22.61
CA ALA A 384 13.40 19.70 24.05
C ALA A 384 11.91 19.94 24.37
N ILE A 385 11.45 19.48 25.55
CA ILE A 385 10.10 19.81 26.03
C ILE A 385 9.90 21.32 26.09
N GLY A 386 8.76 21.82 25.58
CA GLY A 386 8.42 23.25 25.54
C GLY A 386 9.11 24.04 24.42
N GLU A 387 9.99 23.43 23.62
CA GLU A 387 10.62 24.08 22.48
C GLU A 387 9.58 24.51 21.44
N LEU A 388 9.80 25.68 20.82
CA LEU A 388 8.92 26.22 19.78
C LEU A 388 9.09 25.41 18.50
N LEU A 389 8.04 24.74 18.05
CA LEU A 389 7.99 23.98 16.80
C LEU A 389 7.57 24.85 15.61
N GLY A 390 6.64 25.76 15.86
CA GLY A 390 6.13 26.67 14.85
C GLY A 390 5.05 27.58 15.41
N THR A 391 4.55 28.45 14.54
CA THR A 391 3.56 29.46 14.91
C THR A 391 2.43 29.46 13.90
N VAL A 392 1.19 29.43 14.39
CA VAL A 392 -0.02 29.61 13.58
C VAL A 392 -0.53 31.02 13.77
N THR A 393 -0.68 31.76 12.67
CA THR A 393 -1.18 33.15 12.67
C THR A 393 -2.51 33.21 11.90
N ASP A 394 -3.56 33.64 12.57
CA ASP A 394 -4.85 33.95 11.92
C ASP A 394 -4.66 35.22 11.04
N PRO A 395 -4.84 35.11 9.72
CA PRO A 395 -4.58 36.23 8.81
C PRO A 395 -5.62 37.36 8.91
N ILE A 396 -6.77 37.11 9.55
CA ILE A 396 -7.85 38.09 9.70
C ILE A 396 -7.69 38.89 10.98
N THR A 397 -7.48 38.20 12.08
CA THR A 397 -7.39 38.83 13.42
C THR A 397 -5.95 39.18 13.84
N ASN A 398 -4.96 38.68 13.10
CA ASN A 398 -3.53 38.74 13.42
C ASN A 398 -3.17 38.11 14.79
N VAL A 399 -4.04 37.27 15.32
CA VAL A 399 -3.76 36.47 16.52
C VAL A 399 -2.74 35.39 16.18
N ARG A 400 -1.70 35.30 17.02
CA ARG A 400 -0.63 34.31 16.86
C ARG A 400 -0.67 33.31 18.01
N VAL A 401 -0.51 32.02 17.68
CA VAL A 401 -0.46 30.92 18.64
C VAL A 401 0.77 30.05 18.35
N ASP A 402 1.56 29.80 19.38
CA ASP A 402 2.72 28.94 19.29
C ASP A 402 2.34 27.46 19.42
N ILE A 403 2.93 26.61 18.58
CA ILE A 403 2.92 25.15 18.77
C ILE A 403 4.24 24.76 19.41
N ARG A 404 4.19 24.11 20.56
CA ARG A 404 5.36 23.73 21.36
C ARG A 404 5.44 22.22 21.54
N ALA A 405 6.67 21.70 21.67
CA ALA A 405 6.93 20.29 21.90
C ALA A 405 6.37 19.85 23.26
N PRO A 406 5.44 18.88 23.33
CA PRO A 406 4.92 18.38 24.60
C PRO A 406 5.93 17.50 25.36
N HIS A 407 6.89 16.92 24.64
CA HIS A 407 7.99 16.09 25.16
C HIS A 407 9.26 16.30 24.33
N ALA A 408 10.39 15.87 24.83
CA ALA A 408 11.63 15.83 24.06
C ALA A 408 11.59 14.68 23.05
N GLY A 409 12.27 14.85 21.90
CA GLY A 409 12.35 13.81 20.88
C GLY A 409 12.87 14.35 19.57
N ARG A 410 12.76 13.55 18.51
CA ARG A 410 13.19 13.88 17.14
C ARG A 410 12.00 14.16 16.25
N ILE A 411 12.09 15.19 15.41
CA ILE A 411 11.05 15.51 14.41
C ILE A 411 11.13 14.48 13.28
N LEU A 412 10.18 13.56 13.23
CA LEU A 412 10.11 12.47 12.23
C LEU A 412 9.20 12.82 11.05
N GLY A 413 8.31 13.77 11.23
CA GLY A 413 7.44 14.29 10.19
C GLY A 413 6.96 15.68 10.57
N MET A 414 6.66 16.51 9.59
CA MET A 414 6.16 17.86 9.85
C MET A 414 5.36 18.41 8.67
N ALA A 415 4.43 19.30 8.98
CA ALA A 415 3.76 20.10 7.97
C ALA A 415 4.75 21.01 7.24
N LEU A 416 4.57 21.17 5.93
CA LEU A 416 5.18 22.28 5.21
C LEU A 416 4.51 23.59 5.64
N ASN A 417 5.16 24.74 5.38
CA ASN A 417 4.53 26.03 5.62
C ASN A 417 3.25 26.16 4.78
N GLN A 418 2.10 26.25 5.43
CA GLN A 418 0.79 26.17 4.77
C GLN A 418 -0.32 26.78 5.63
N VAL A 419 -1.53 26.83 5.09
CA VAL A 419 -2.74 27.08 5.87
C VAL A 419 -3.15 25.76 6.54
N VAL A 420 -3.42 25.84 7.84
CA VAL A 420 -3.88 24.71 8.65
C VAL A 420 -5.23 25.01 9.32
N LEU A 421 -6.00 23.98 9.57
CA LEU A 421 -7.22 24.03 10.35
C LEU A 421 -6.97 23.61 11.81
N PRO A 422 -7.87 23.93 12.75
CA PRO A 422 -7.79 23.39 14.11
C PRO A 422 -7.79 21.86 14.08
N GLY A 423 -6.93 21.22 14.87
CA GLY A 423 -6.78 19.77 14.89
C GLY A 423 -5.74 19.22 13.89
N PHE A 424 -5.28 20.00 12.91
CA PHE A 424 -4.33 19.54 11.91
C PHE A 424 -3.04 18.99 12.55
N ALA A 425 -2.66 17.76 12.15
CA ALA A 425 -1.44 17.08 12.63
C ALA A 425 -0.21 17.74 12.02
N ALA A 426 0.43 18.64 12.79
CA ALA A 426 1.48 19.55 12.31
C ALA A 426 2.90 18.99 12.48
N TYR A 427 3.20 18.31 13.60
CA TYR A 427 4.53 17.77 13.87
C TYR A 427 4.44 16.37 14.45
N ARG A 428 5.27 15.47 13.95
CA ARG A 428 5.43 14.12 14.50
C ARG A 428 6.74 14.07 15.27
N ILE A 429 6.65 13.87 16.58
CA ILE A 429 7.83 13.77 17.45
C ILE A 429 8.00 12.33 17.86
N GLY A 430 9.17 11.75 17.57
CA GLY A 430 9.55 10.40 17.94
C GLY A 430 10.50 10.39 19.13
N VAL A 431 10.28 9.40 20.00
CA VAL A 431 11.20 9.05 21.08
C VAL A 431 11.83 7.72 20.72
N GLU A 432 13.17 7.69 20.74
CA GLU A 432 13.92 6.48 20.46
C GLU A 432 13.61 5.39 21.49
N THR A 433 13.43 4.17 21.04
CA THR A 433 13.12 3.00 21.87
C THR A 433 14.00 1.81 21.47
N SER A 434 13.94 0.71 22.22
CA SER A 434 14.61 -0.53 21.84
C SER A 434 13.81 -1.30 20.80
N ASP A 435 14.45 -2.22 20.10
CA ASP A 435 13.83 -3.20 19.21
C ASP A 435 13.17 -4.38 19.95
N ASP A 436 13.19 -4.37 21.30
CA ASP A 436 12.57 -5.40 22.11
C ASP A 436 11.04 -5.41 21.87
N PRO A 437 10.49 -6.52 21.33
CA PRO A 437 9.07 -6.63 21.04
C PRO A 437 8.16 -6.32 22.22
N ASP A 438 8.56 -6.70 23.44
CA ASP A 438 7.77 -6.44 24.66
C ASP A 438 7.70 -4.94 24.96
N THR A 439 8.77 -4.18 24.72
CA THR A 439 8.78 -2.72 24.85
C THR A 439 7.97 -2.01 23.78
N LEU A 440 7.95 -2.57 22.56
CA LEU A 440 7.19 -2.04 21.42
C LEU A 440 5.68 -2.29 21.56
N LEU A 441 5.27 -3.36 22.27
CA LEU A 441 3.88 -3.76 22.42
C LEU A 441 3.12 -2.99 23.50
N ASP A 442 3.81 -2.48 24.54
CA ASP A 442 3.17 -1.82 25.70
C ASP A 442 2.49 -0.47 25.38
N ASN A 443 2.67 0.05 24.16
CA ASN A 443 2.23 1.42 23.79
C ASN A 443 1.32 1.47 22.55
N ASP A 444 0.49 0.45 22.35
CA ASP A 444 -0.43 0.33 21.21
C ASP A 444 -1.41 1.53 21.05
N HIS A 445 -1.65 2.27 22.13
CA HIS A 445 -2.54 3.43 22.12
C HIS A 445 -1.95 4.66 21.37
N LEU A 446 -0.65 4.65 21.09
CA LEU A 446 0.04 5.76 20.43
C LEU A 446 0.15 5.60 18.92
N SER A 447 0.04 4.37 18.40
CA SER A 447 0.17 4.06 16.96
C SER A 447 -1.15 4.21 16.18
N ALA A 448 -2.29 4.13 16.86
CA ALA A 448 -3.62 4.25 16.22
C ALA A 448 -3.89 5.65 15.62
N ASP A 449 -3.19 6.69 16.12
CA ASP A 449 -3.36 8.07 15.64
C ASP A 449 -2.80 8.33 14.24
N ASP A 450 -1.93 7.46 13.71
CA ASP A 450 -1.31 7.67 12.41
C ASP A 450 -2.31 7.52 11.27
N ASP A 451 -3.08 6.45 11.32
CA ASP A 451 -4.06 6.13 10.29
C ASP A 451 -5.28 7.05 10.39
N VAL A 452 -5.65 7.46 11.63
CA VAL A 452 -6.73 8.42 11.89
C VAL A 452 -6.33 9.82 11.40
N ALA A 453 -5.08 10.26 11.62
CA ALA A 453 -4.61 11.56 11.12
C ALA A 453 -4.60 11.64 9.59
N GLU A 454 -4.37 10.51 8.89
CA GLU A 454 -4.49 10.43 7.44
C GLU A 454 -5.96 10.39 6.98
N GLN A 455 -6.85 9.73 7.73
CA GLN A 455 -8.29 9.69 7.44
C GLN A 455 -8.96 11.03 7.65
N GLU A 456 -8.76 11.68 8.80
CA GLU A 456 -9.34 12.98 9.13
C GLU A 456 -8.92 14.07 8.13
N SER A 457 -7.63 14.09 7.72
CA SER A 457 -7.14 15.04 6.72
C SER A 457 -7.65 14.73 5.30
N ALA A 458 -8.02 13.49 4.99
CA ALA A 458 -8.64 13.11 3.73
C ALA A 458 -10.10 13.55 3.64
N GLU A 459 -10.85 13.47 4.74
CA GLU A 459 -12.24 13.93 4.80
C GLU A 459 -12.34 15.46 4.79
N GLU A 460 -11.40 16.18 5.44
CA GLU A 460 -11.35 17.63 5.46
C GLU A 460 -10.92 18.28 4.12
N SER A 461 -10.15 17.56 3.29
CA SER A 461 -9.62 18.11 2.04
C SER A 461 -10.56 18.01 0.84
N ASP A 462 -11.74 17.42 0.95
CA ASP A 462 -12.75 17.35 -0.11
C ASP A 462 -13.97 18.28 0.18
N PRO A 463 -13.88 19.57 -0.14
CA PRO A 463 -15.02 20.51 0.05
C PRO A 463 -16.17 20.27 -0.92
N LEU A 464 -16.11 19.21 -1.77
CA LEU A 464 -17.11 18.87 -2.78
C LEU A 464 -17.69 17.45 -2.55
N ALA A 465 -17.55 16.89 -1.36
CA ALA A 465 -18.10 15.57 -1.02
C ALA A 465 -19.62 15.62 -0.67
N GLU A 466 -20.34 16.74 -0.95
CA GLU A 466 -21.81 16.83 -0.89
C GLU A 466 -22.47 16.69 -2.27
#